data_e9825889b78c2b1cd8ac8f9292bb5017
#
_entry.id   e9825889b78c2b1cd8ac8f9292bb5017
#
_cell.length_a   1.000
_cell.length_b   1.000
_cell.length_c   1.000
_cell.angle_alpha   90.00
_cell.angle_beta   90.00
_cell.angle_gamma   90.00
#
_symmetry.space_group_name_H-M   'P 1'
#
loop_
_entity.id
_entity.type
_entity.pdbx_description
1 polymer ?
#
loop_
_entity_poly.entity_id
_entity_poly.type
_entity_poly.pdbx_seq_one_letter_code
_entity_poly.pdbx_strand_id
1 'polypeptide(L)'
;MKQVPDGLVTSQERYATQILKRVGMSLCKPVDTPLSTTEKLSLTDGAPLGPDDSVRYRSIVGALQYLTLTRPDISFAVNKVCQFLHALTLTHWSAVKRILRYVKGMLHLGLKIRRSQSTMVSGYSDADWAGCVDDRRSTGGFAVFFGPNLVSWSARKQPTVSRSSTEAEYKALANTTAEIMWIQRLLEELGVRHSPVARLWCDNVGARYLSANHVFHARTKHIEIDFHFVRERVAQKLLDIRYIHTDDQLADGFTKPLTALKSKDFRFNLNLVDA
;
A
#
# COMPACT_ATOMS: atom_id res chain seq x y z
N MET A 1 4.45 -9.00 -20.25
CA MET A 1 4.60 -10.21 -19.42
C MET A 1 5.73 -11.04 -20.01
N LYS A 2 6.68 -11.51 -19.19
CA LYS A 2 7.83 -12.32 -19.61
C LYS A 2 7.81 -13.63 -18.82
N GLN A 3 7.93 -14.75 -19.51
CA GLN A 3 8.02 -16.07 -18.87
C GLN A 3 9.44 -16.27 -18.33
N VAL A 4 9.54 -16.80 -17.12
CA VAL A 4 10.78 -17.16 -16.44
C VAL A 4 10.68 -18.62 -15.96
N PRO A 5 11.79 -19.32 -15.67
CA PRO A 5 11.76 -20.76 -15.37
C PRO A 5 10.78 -21.15 -14.25
N ASP A 6 10.61 -20.30 -13.22
CA ASP A 6 9.80 -20.54 -12.03
C ASP A 6 8.50 -19.71 -11.98
N GLY A 7 8.07 -19.09 -13.10
CA GLY A 7 6.84 -18.30 -13.12
C GLY A 7 6.75 -17.27 -14.24
N LEU A 8 6.21 -16.11 -13.90
CA LEU A 8 6.01 -14.99 -14.81
C LEU A 8 6.50 -13.69 -14.15
N VAL A 9 7.02 -12.77 -14.97
CA VAL A 9 7.31 -11.39 -14.56
C VAL A 9 6.42 -10.44 -15.34
N THR A 10 5.64 -9.60 -14.62
CA THR A 10 4.85 -8.53 -15.22
C THR A 10 5.60 -7.22 -15.11
N SER A 11 5.81 -6.53 -16.22
CA SER A 11 6.51 -5.24 -16.24
C SER A 11 5.79 -4.24 -17.13
N GLN A 12 5.84 -2.99 -16.73
CA GLN A 12 5.35 -1.83 -17.49
C GLN A 12 6.52 -0.90 -17.89
N GLU A 13 7.70 -1.42 -18.13
CA GLU A 13 8.90 -0.64 -18.47
C GLU A 13 8.67 0.32 -19.65
N ARG A 14 8.03 -0.16 -20.73
CA ARG A 14 7.71 0.69 -21.89
C ARG A 14 6.79 1.85 -21.50
N TYR A 15 5.79 1.59 -20.69
CA TYR A 15 4.86 2.60 -20.20
C TYR A 15 5.54 3.62 -19.29
N ALA A 16 6.36 3.17 -18.35
CA ALA A 16 7.16 4.03 -17.48
C ALA A 16 8.13 4.92 -18.30
N THR A 17 8.77 4.35 -19.33
CA THR A 17 9.62 5.11 -20.27
C THR A 17 8.83 6.18 -21.03
N GLN A 18 7.61 5.87 -21.47
CA GLN A 18 6.73 6.85 -22.15
C GLN A 18 6.32 7.98 -21.21
N ILE A 19 6.01 7.70 -19.93
CA ILE A 19 5.73 8.73 -18.93
C ILE A 19 6.93 9.67 -18.81
N LEU A 20 8.14 9.15 -18.64
CA LEU A 20 9.37 9.94 -18.51
C LEU A 20 9.64 10.81 -19.75
N LYS A 21 9.43 10.28 -20.95
CA LYS A 21 9.56 11.04 -22.21
C LYS A 21 8.55 12.20 -22.27
N ARG A 22 7.27 11.94 -21.95
CA ARG A 22 6.19 12.94 -21.98
C ARG A 22 6.46 14.13 -21.05
N VAL A 23 7.14 13.89 -19.94
CA VAL A 23 7.49 14.96 -18.96
C VAL A 23 8.88 15.57 -19.20
N GLY A 24 9.65 15.10 -20.19
CA GLY A 24 11.00 15.57 -20.46
C GLY A 24 12.02 15.12 -19.41
N MET A 25 11.76 14.01 -18.68
CA MET A 25 12.62 13.52 -17.60
C MET A 25 13.39 12.23 -17.97
N SER A 26 13.55 11.92 -19.24
CA SER A 26 14.26 10.72 -19.68
C SER A 26 15.73 10.67 -19.22
N LEU A 27 16.38 11.83 -19.05
CA LEU A 27 17.78 11.97 -18.62
C LEU A 27 17.94 12.45 -17.18
N CYS A 28 16.87 12.42 -16.36
CA CYS A 28 16.95 12.88 -14.97
C CYS A 28 17.85 11.94 -14.13
N LYS A 29 18.51 12.51 -13.11
CA LYS A 29 19.30 11.75 -12.14
C LYS A 29 18.34 10.90 -11.26
N PRO A 30 18.55 9.58 -11.14
CA PRO A 30 17.72 8.71 -10.32
C PRO A 30 17.85 9.01 -8.83
N VAL A 31 16.90 8.50 -8.03
CA VAL A 31 16.90 8.50 -6.55
C VAL A 31 16.41 7.16 -6.03
N ASP A 32 16.78 6.83 -4.80
CA ASP A 32 16.55 5.48 -4.23
C ASP A 32 15.18 5.31 -3.55
N THR A 33 14.48 6.42 -3.26
CA THR A 33 13.16 6.39 -2.58
C THR A 33 12.15 7.28 -3.29
N PRO A 34 10.86 6.84 -3.40
CA PRO A 34 9.85 7.59 -4.12
C PRO A 34 9.40 8.86 -3.36
N LEU A 35 9.50 8.87 -2.03
CA LEU A 35 9.25 10.06 -1.19
C LEU A 35 10.38 10.30 -0.20
N SER A 36 10.50 11.53 0.27
CA SER A 36 11.39 11.92 1.38
C SER A 36 10.79 11.44 2.71
N THR A 37 11.64 10.99 3.63
CA THR A 37 11.23 10.67 5.01
C THR A 37 11.08 11.91 5.89
N THR A 38 11.63 13.04 5.46
CA THR A 38 11.67 14.30 6.23
C THR A 38 10.62 15.31 5.79
N GLU A 39 10.20 15.27 4.51
CA GLU A 39 9.24 16.22 3.95
C GLU A 39 7.79 15.73 4.14
N LYS A 40 6.96 16.55 4.76
CA LYS A 40 5.52 16.30 4.90
C LYS A 40 4.77 17.22 3.95
N LEU A 41 4.07 16.64 2.99
CA LEU A 41 3.21 17.38 2.07
C LEU A 41 1.96 17.88 2.78
N SER A 42 1.59 19.14 2.55
CA SER A 42 0.37 19.78 3.08
C SER A 42 -0.32 20.64 2.01
N LEU A 43 -1.60 20.92 2.22
CA LEU A 43 -2.42 21.72 1.30
C LEU A 43 -1.91 23.16 1.10
N THR A 44 -1.23 23.71 2.10
CA THR A 44 -0.82 25.13 2.15
C THR A 44 0.66 25.33 1.86
N ASP A 45 1.42 24.25 1.63
CA ASP A 45 2.87 24.35 1.45
C ASP A 45 3.24 24.65 0.00
N GLY A 46 4.00 25.72 -0.22
CA GLY A 46 4.50 26.16 -1.52
C GLY A 46 3.53 27.05 -2.32
N ALA A 47 4.05 27.69 -3.37
CA ALA A 47 3.27 28.54 -4.27
C ALA A 47 2.32 27.68 -5.13
N PRO A 48 1.10 28.17 -5.42
CA PRO A 48 0.14 27.48 -6.29
C PRO A 48 0.71 27.20 -7.70
N LEU A 49 0.34 26.06 -8.29
CA LEU A 49 0.67 25.76 -9.68
C LEU A 49 -0.22 26.57 -10.64
N GLY A 50 0.38 27.01 -11.76
CA GLY A 50 -0.37 27.58 -12.86
C GLY A 50 -1.32 26.56 -13.52
N PRO A 51 -2.28 27.06 -14.38
CA PRO A 51 -3.27 26.20 -15.00
C PRO A 51 -2.68 25.03 -15.82
N ASP A 52 -1.70 25.34 -16.68
CA ASP A 52 -1.06 24.35 -17.56
C ASP A 52 -0.30 23.27 -16.78
N ASP A 53 0.47 23.68 -15.77
CA ASP A 53 1.18 22.75 -14.89
C ASP A 53 0.20 21.93 -14.05
N SER A 54 -0.95 22.47 -13.69
CA SER A 54 -2.01 21.74 -12.98
C SER A 54 -2.62 20.62 -13.84
N VAL A 55 -2.87 20.86 -15.12
CA VAL A 55 -3.31 19.84 -16.08
C VAL A 55 -2.24 18.77 -16.25
N ARG A 56 -1.00 19.20 -16.42
CA ARG A 56 0.15 18.30 -16.54
C ARG A 56 0.31 17.42 -15.31
N TYR A 57 0.21 17.99 -14.11
CA TYR A 57 0.25 17.24 -12.84
C TYR A 57 -0.78 16.13 -12.80
N ARG A 58 -2.07 16.46 -13.04
CA ARG A 58 -3.18 15.49 -13.00
C ARG A 58 -2.98 14.35 -14.00
N SER A 59 -2.55 14.67 -15.22
CA SER A 59 -2.25 13.69 -16.26
C SER A 59 -1.14 12.71 -15.85
N ILE A 60 -0.07 13.22 -15.20
CA ILE A 60 1.07 12.40 -14.79
C ILE A 60 0.71 11.55 -13.56
N VAL A 61 0.02 12.11 -12.59
CA VAL A 61 -0.43 11.36 -11.41
C VAL A 61 -1.38 10.24 -11.82
N GLY A 62 -2.31 10.48 -12.74
CA GLY A 62 -3.15 9.41 -13.31
C GLY A 62 -2.32 8.30 -14.00
N ALA A 63 -1.29 8.69 -14.75
CA ALA A 63 -0.38 7.71 -15.35
C ALA A 63 0.43 6.91 -14.31
N LEU A 64 0.85 7.56 -13.23
CA LEU A 64 1.53 6.89 -12.10
C LEU A 64 0.57 5.95 -11.35
N GLN A 65 -0.71 6.31 -11.21
CA GLN A 65 -1.72 5.39 -10.63
C GLN A 65 -1.84 4.11 -11.45
N TYR A 66 -1.88 4.21 -12.78
CA TYR A 66 -1.90 3.01 -13.61
C TYR A 66 -0.62 2.17 -13.48
N LEU A 67 0.54 2.82 -13.28
CA LEU A 67 1.81 2.13 -13.06
C LEU A 67 1.82 1.32 -11.75
N THR A 68 1.06 1.71 -10.72
CA THR A 68 0.98 0.97 -9.45
C THR A 68 0.44 -0.46 -9.61
N LEU A 69 -0.22 -0.81 -10.72
CA LEU A 69 -0.72 -2.16 -11.00
C LEU A 69 0.39 -3.23 -11.09
N THR A 70 1.63 -2.83 -11.41
CA THR A 70 2.79 -3.73 -11.44
C THR A 70 3.95 -3.22 -10.59
N ARG A 71 3.78 -2.04 -9.99
CA ARG A 71 4.77 -1.37 -9.15
C ARG A 71 4.15 -1.01 -7.80
N PRO A 72 3.89 -2.01 -6.95
CA PRO A 72 3.34 -1.79 -5.61
C PRO A 72 4.20 -0.87 -4.75
N ASP A 73 5.50 -0.85 -4.97
CA ASP A 73 6.48 -0.04 -4.25
C ASP A 73 6.29 1.48 -4.35
N ILE A 74 5.57 1.98 -5.35
CA ILE A 74 5.23 3.40 -5.47
C ILE A 74 3.81 3.73 -4.99
N SER A 75 3.01 2.75 -4.56
CA SER A 75 1.58 2.94 -4.27
C SER A 75 1.33 3.99 -3.19
N PHE A 76 2.09 3.98 -2.10
CA PHE A 76 1.98 5.00 -1.05
C PHE A 76 2.31 6.40 -1.58
N ALA A 77 3.42 6.53 -2.30
CA ALA A 77 3.86 7.81 -2.84
C ALA A 77 2.86 8.41 -3.83
N VAL A 78 2.32 7.58 -4.71
CA VAL A 78 1.29 7.99 -5.68
C VAL A 78 0.00 8.34 -4.98
N ASN A 79 -0.47 7.53 -4.01
CA ASN A 79 -1.65 7.89 -3.22
C ASN A 79 -1.47 9.24 -2.49
N LYS A 80 -0.27 9.49 -1.93
CA LYS A 80 0.00 10.76 -1.21
C LYS A 80 -0.14 11.96 -2.13
N VAL A 81 0.43 11.94 -3.34
CA VAL A 81 0.30 13.07 -4.29
C VAL A 81 -1.11 13.18 -4.90
N CYS A 82 -1.88 12.09 -4.98
CA CYS A 82 -3.28 12.11 -5.38
C CYS A 82 -4.18 12.90 -4.41
N GLN A 83 -3.82 12.99 -3.14
CA GLN A 83 -4.64 13.70 -2.14
C GLN A 83 -4.74 15.21 -2.40
N PHE A 84 -3.84 15.79 -3.20
CA PHE A 84 -3.73 17.22 -3.45
C PHE A 84 -4.27 17.68 -4.81
N LEU A 85 -4.96 16.83 -5.58
CA LEU A 85 -5.44 17.11 -6.96
C LEU A 85 -6.34 18.35 -7.09
N HIS A 86 -6.91 18.82 -5.99
CA HIS A 86 -7.79 20.01 -5.95
C HIS A 86 -7.06 21.32 -5.58
N ALA A 87 -5.88 21.23 -4.92
CA ALA A 87 -5.08 22.36 -4.48
C ALA A 87 -3.59 22.12 -4.72
N LEU A 88 -3.15 22.33 -5.95
CA LEU A 88 -1.80 21.96 -6.40
C LEU A 88 -0.79 23.07 -6.14
N THR A 89 0.38 22.70 -5.61
CA THR A 89 1.50 23.62 -5.35
C THR A 89 2.80 23.11 -6.00
N LEU A 90 3.81 23.98 -6.06
CA LEU A 90 5.16 23.64 -6.53
C LEU A 90 5.80 22.52 -5.68
N THR A 91 5.49 22.45 -4.40
CA THR A 91 5.95 21.38 -3.49
C THR A 91 5.38 20.04 -3.91
N HIS A 92 4.08 19.98 -4.21
CA HIS A 92 3.46 18.76 -4.74
C HIS A 92 4.08 18.32 -6.08
N TRP A 93 4.38 19.29 -6.97
CA TRP A 93 5.04 19.02 -8.23
C TRP A 93 6.45 18.46 -8.03
N SER A 94 7.19 18.97 -7.06
CA SER A 94 8.51 18.44 -6.69
C SER A 94 8.45 16.99 -6.19
N ALA A 95 7.41 16.66 -5.41
CA ALA A 95 7.17 15.27 -4.96
C ALA A 95 6.88 14.34 -6.16
N VAL A 96 6.06 14.77 -7.14
CA VAL A 96 5.82 13.98 -8.37
C VAL A 96 7.11 13.79 -9.16
N LYS A 97 7.94 14.84 -9.31
CA LYS A 97 9.25 14.72 -9.96
C LYS A 97 10.16 13.73 -9.23
N ARG A 98 10.10 13.66 -7.89
CA ARG A 98 10.86 12.69 -7.11
C ARG A 98 10.38 11.26 -7.40
N ILE A 99 9.08 11.00 -7.46
CA ILE A 99 8.53 9.69 -7.85
C ILE A 99 9.03 9.30 -9.24
N LEU A 100 9.01 10.23 -10.21
CA LEU A 100 9.51 9.97 -11.57
C LEU A 100 11.00 9.65 -11.60
N ARG A 101 11.83 10.32 -10.80
CA ARG A 101 13.26 10.03 -10.65
C ARG A 101 13.50 8.65 -10.06
N TYR A 102 12.69 8.24 -9.08
CA TYR A 102 12.71 6.89 -8.53
C TYR A 102 12.34 5.84 -9.60
N VAL A 103 11.24 6.05 -10.33
CA VAL A 103 10.82 5.18 -11.43
C VAL A 103 11.91 5.07 -12.49
N LYS A 104 12.61 6.18 -12.82
CA LYS A 104 13.74 6.19 -13.75
C LYS A 104 14.88 5.26 -13.31
N GLY A 105 15.21 5.25 -12.02
CA GLY A 105 16.25 4.37 -11.47
C GLY A 105 15.87 2.89 -11.45
N MET A 106 14.57 2.60 -11.53
CA MET A 106 13.98 1.26 -11.32
C MET A 106 13.10 0.82 -12.52
N LEU A 107 13.43 1.25 -13.76
CA LEU A 107 12.66 0.93 -14.97
C LEU A 107 12.57 -0.57 -15.25
N HIS A 108 13.65 -1.28 -14.96
CA HIS A 108 13.82 -2.72 -15.20
C HIS A 108 13.00 -3.59 -14.25
N LEU A 109 12.45 -3.03 -13.17
CA LEU A 109 11.72 -3.84 -12.20
C LEU A 109 10.33 -4.26 -12.71
N GLY A 110 10.00 -5.53 -12.44
CA GLY A 110 8.68 -6.12 -12.65
C GLY A 110 8.23 -6.95 -11.45
N LEU A 111 6.94 -7.15 -11.33
CA LEU A 111 6.33 -7.99 -10.29
C LEU A 111 6.39 -9.45 -10.72
N LYS A 112 7.08 -10.28 -9.94
CA LYS A 112 7.23 -11.71 -10.18
C LYS A 112 6.11 -12.50 -9.54
N ILE A 113 5.49 -13.38 -10.33
CA ILE A 113 4.51 -14.36 -9.89
C ILE A 113 5.16 -15.74 -10.04
N ARG A 114 5.36 -16.44 -8.93
CA ARG A 114 6.04 -17.74 -8.86
C ARG A 114 5.05 -18.89 -8.87
N ARG A 115 5.45 -20.01 -9.45
CA ARG A 115 4.75 -21.27 -9.22
C ARG A 115 4.88 -21.65 -7.74
N SER A 116 3.79 -22.07 -7.12
CA SER A 116 3.78 -22.47 -5.71
C SER A 116 2.73 -23.55 -5.46
N GLN A 117 3.04 -24.45 -4.53
CA GLN A 117 2.07 -25.41 -3.98
C GLN A 117 1.35 -24.86 -2.74
N SER A 118 1.82 -23.72 -2.19
CA SER A 118 1.18 -23.11 -1.04
C SER A 118 -0.16 -22.49 -1.41
N THR A 119 -1.20 -22.90 -0.72
CA THR A 119 -2.59 -22.41 -0.87
C THR A 119 -2.99 -21.43 0.22
N MET A 120 -2.04 -20.98 1.04
CA MET A 120 -2.27 -20.03 2.14
C MET A 120 -2.56 -18.64 1.59
N VAL A 121 -3.67 -18.04 2.05
CA VAL A 121 -3.89 -16.59 1.92
C VAL A 121 -3.34 -15.91 3.16
N SER A 122 -2.45 -14.94 3.00
CA SER A 122 -1.89 -14.17 4.11
C SER A 122 -1.88 -12.69 3.82
N GLY A 123 -2.10 -11.86 4.85
CA GLY A 123 -2.11 -10.41 4.76
C GLY A 123 -1.20 -9.76 5.79
N TYR A 124 -0.77 -8.55 5.50
CA TYR A 124 -0.09 -7.62 6.41
C TYR A 124 -0.92 -6.35 6.44
N SER A 125 -1.18 -5.79 7.61
CA SER A 125 -1.91 -4.53 7.77
C SER A 125 -1.16 -3.57 8.68
N ASP A 126 -1.18 -2.28 8.33
CA ASP A 126 -0.59 -1.19 9.11
C ASP A 126 -1.42 0.09 8.95
N ALA A 127 -1.32 1.01 9.90
CA ALA A 127 -1.88 2.35 9.80
C ALA A 127 -0.95 3.41 10.39
N ASP A 128 -0.61 4.41 9.58
CA ASP A 128 0.06 5.64 10.03
C ASP A 128 -0.95 6.53 10.77
N TRP A 129 -0.97 6.44 12.10
CA TRP A 129 -1.92 7.19 12.91
C TRP A 129 -1.71 8.70 12.84
N ALA A 130 -2.77 9.42 12.42
CA ALA A 130 -2.82 10.88 12.34
C ALA A 130 -1.69 11.50 11.49
N GLY A 131 -1.16 10.76 10.51
CA GLY A 131 -0.01 11.17 9.69
C GLY A 131 -0.29 12.31 8.71
N CYS A 132 -1.56 12.59 8.37
CA CYS A 132 -1.92 13.76 7.58
C CYS A 132 -1.87 15.02 8.44
N VAL A 133 -1.04 15.99 8.02
CA VAL A 133 -0.87 17.26 8.77
C VAL A 133 -2.09 18.17 8.67
N ASP A 134 -2.84 18.10 7.56
CA ASP A 134 -3.96 18.99 7.27
C ASP A 134 -5.23 18.63 8.04
N ASP A 135 -5.57 17.34 8.15
CA ASP A 135 -6.85 16.89 8.73
C ASP A 135 -6.70 15.75 9.75
N ARG A 136 -5.47 15.38 10.10
CA ARG A 136 -5.14 14.37 11.11
C ARG A 136 -5.72 12.98 10.83
N ARG A 137 -6.10 12.70 9.59
CA ARG A 137 -6.50 11.35 9.17
C ARG A 137 -5.30 10.45 9.00
N SER A 138 -5.50 9.18 9.30
CA SER A 138 -4.50 8.13 9.14
C SER A 138 -4.44 7.63 7.70
N THR A 139 -3.30 7.09 7.30
CA THR A 139 -3.19 6.28 6.08
C THR A 139 -3.18 4.81 6.49
N GLY A 140 -4.14 4.02 6.00
CA GLY A 140 -4.14 2.57 6.16
C GLY A 140 -3.52 1.91 4.93
N GLY A 141 -2.80 0.82 5.14
CA GLY A 141 -2.15 0.05 4.09
C GLY A 141 -2.23 -1.44 4.33
N PHE A 142 -2.21 -2.20 3.25
CA PHE A 142 -2.11 -3.65 3.33
C PHE A 142 -1.36 -4.25 2.14
N ALA A 143 -0.87 -5.47 2.35
CA ALA A 143 -0.40 -6.39 1.33
C ALA A 143 -1.05 -7.76 1.55
N VAL A 144 -1.65 -8.36 0.51
CA VAL A 144 -2.23 -9.72 0.57
C VAL A 144 -1.51 -10.61 -0.41
N PHE A 145 -1.14 -11.79 0.08
CA PHE A 145 -0.42 -12.81 -0.66
C PHE A 145 -1.26 -14.08 -0.81
N PHE A 146 -1.13 -14.72 -1.96
CA PHE A 146 -1.54 -16.11 -2.17
C PHE A 146 -0.29 -16.99 -2.33
N GLY A 147 -0.01 -17.82 -1.34
CA GLY A 147 1.30 -18.44 -1.20
C GLY A 147 2.40 -17.37 -1.12
N PRO A 148 3.45 -17.44 -1.95
CA PRO A 148 4.51 -16.45 -1.99
C PRO A 148 4.19 -15.23 -2.86
N ASN A 149 3.04 -15.18 -3.53
CA ASN A 149 2.74 -14.18 -4.55
C ASN A 149 1.91 -13.03 -3.97
N LEU A 150 2.37 -11.81 -4.15
CA LEU A 150 1.57 -10.62 -3.88
C LEU A 150 0.43 -10.53 -4.89
N VAL A 151 -0.82 -10.53 -4.42
CA VAL A 151 -2.03 -10.53 -5.26
C VAL A 151 -2.90 -9.31 -5.07
N SER A 152 -2.84 -8.66 -3.91
CA SER A 152 -3.51 -7.38 -3.67
C SER A 152 -2.72 -6.49 -2.72
N TRP A 153 -2.83 -5.17 -2.90
CA TRP A 153 -2.20 -4.15 -2.04
C TRP A 153 -2.97 -2.85 -2.08
N SER A 154 -2.86 -2.09 -1.02
CA SER A 154 -3.50 -0.79 -0.93
C SER A 154 -2.70 0.15 -0.04
N ALA A 155 -2.75 1.44 -0.40
CA ALA A 155 -2.34 2.55 0.42
C ALA A 155 -3.46 3.59 0.32
N ARG A 156 -4.25 3.80 1.38
CA ARG A 156 -5.41 4.70 1.36
C ARG A 156 -5.52 5.54 2.62
N LYS A 157 -5.82 6.81 2.45
CA LYS A 157 -6.21 7.69 3.55
C LYS A 157 -7.56 7.23 4.10
N GLN A 158 -7.65 7.06 5.41
CA GLN A 158 -8.89 6.66 6.08
C GLN A 158 -9.94 7.78 5.98
N PRO A 159 -11.23 7.44 5.84
CA PRO A 159 -12.31 8.44 5.66
C PRO A 159 -12.59 9.25 6.91
N THR A 160 -12.23 8.73 8.08
CA THR A 160 -12.49 9.36 9.40
C THR A 160 -11.20 9.49 10.19
N VAL A 161 -11.16 10.48 11.11
CA VAL A 161 -10.08 10.64 12.08
C VAL A 161 -10.19 9.53 13.12
N SER A 162 -9.07 8.87 13.43
CA SER A 162 -8.97 7.88 14.51
C SER A 162 -8.49 8.54 15.79
N ARG A 163 -9.13 8.22 16.93
CA ARG A 163 -8.85 8.80 18.24
C ARG A 163 -7.63 8.17 18.93
N SER A 164 -7.15 7.02 18.42
CA SER A 164 -5.96 6.34 18.92
C SER A 164 -5.26 5.58 17.79
N SER A 165 -3.99 5.22 17.98
CA SER A 165 -3.26 4.36 17.05
C SER A 165 -3.93 3.00 16.92
N THR A 166 -4.38 2.40 18.04
CA THR A 166 -5.11 1.11 18.03
C THR A 166 -6.37 1.16 17.17
N GLU A 167 -7.11 2.28 17.19
CA GLU A 167 -8.28 2.46 16.32
C GLU A 167 -7.90 2.52 14.84
N ALA A 168 -6.87 3.29 14.50
CA ALA A 168 -6.38 3.39 13.13
C ALA A 168 -5.93 2.02 12.59
N GLU A 169 -5.17 1.29 13.41
CA GLU A 169 -4.72 -0.06 13.12
C GLU A 169 -5.89 -1.05 12.96
N TYR A 170 -6.89 -0.95 13.84
CA TYR A 170 -8.05 -1.84 13.77
C TYR A 170 -8.87 -1.61 12.50
N LYS A 171 -9.04 -0.36 12.04
CA LYS A 171 -9.67 -0.03 10.75
C LYS A 171 -8.87 -0.61 9.57
N ALA A 172 -7.53 -0.52 9.60
CA ALA A 172 -6.68 -1.13 8.57
C ALA A 172 -6.82 -2.66 8.56
N LEU A 173 -6.85 -3.28 9.74
CA LEU A 173 -7.03 -4.71 9.94
C LEU A 173 -8.41 -5.18 9.41
N ALA A 174 -9.49 -4.43 9.67
CA ALA A 174 -10.83 -4.73 9.16
C ALA A 174 -10.87 -4.63 7.62
N ASN A 175 -10.29 -3.58 7.03
CA ASN A 175 -10.19 -3.44 5.58
C ASN A 175 -9.40 -4.59 4.94
N THR A 176 -8.28 -4.99 5.56
CA THR A 176 -7.47 -6.12 5.08
C THR A 176 -8.23 -7.44 5.19
N THR A 177 -9.01 -7.62 6.27
CA THR A 177 -9.89 -8.80 6.44
C THR A 177 -10.93 -8.87 5.33
N ALA A 178 -11.57 -7.75 4.98
CA ALA A 178 -12.54 -7.70 3.89
C ALA A 178 -11.90 -8.07 2.54
N GLU A 179 -10.69 -7.58 2.26
CA GLU A 179 -9.95 -7.90 1.05
C GLU A 179 -9.57 -9.39 0.99
N ILE A 180 -9.09 -9.96 2.09
CA ILE A 180 -8.78 -11.40 2.19
C ILE A 180 -10.02 -12.22 1.88
N MET A 181 -11.18 -11.89 2.46
CA MET A 181 -12.43 -12.60 2.21
C MET A 181 -12.85 -12.51 0.74
N TRP A 182 -12.69 -11.35 0.13
CA TRP A 182 -13.00 -11.17 -1.29
C TRP A 182 -12.09 -12.05 -2.17
N ILE A 183 -10.78 -12.09 -1.86
CA ILE A 183 -9.83 -12.96 -2.58
C ILE A 183 -10.19 -14.43 -2.39
N GLN A 184 -10.52 -14.88 -1.17
CA GLN A 184 -10.93 -16.28 -0.94
C GLN A 184 -12.17 -16.63 -1.76
N ARG A 185 -13.20 -15.76 -1.79
CA ARG A 185 -14.38 -15.94 -2.63
C ARG A 185 -14.05 -16.03 -4.11
N LEU A 186 -13.18 -15.13 -4.60
CA LEU A 186 -12.74 -15.15 -5.98
C LEU A 186 -12.00 -16.46 -6.33
N LEU A 187 -11.14 -16.95 -5.43
CA LEU A 187 -10.46 -18.24 -5.61
C LEU A 187 -11.45 -19.41 -5.67
N GLU A 188 -12.48 -19.39 -4.82
CA GLU A 188 -13.57 -20.39 -4.84
C GLU A 188 -14.32 -20.38 -6.19
N GLU A 189 -14.72 -19.19 -6.68
CA GLU A 189 -15.41 -19.02 -7.97
C GLU A 189 -14.55 -19.49 -9.15
N LEU A 190 -13.23 -19.29 -9.07
CA LEU A 190 -12.28 -19.78 -10.08
C LEU A 190 -11.93 -21.26 -9.94
N GLY A 191 -12.46 -21.96 -8.94
CA GLY A 191 -12.14 -23.37 -8.67
C GLY A 191 -10.72 -23.60 -8.17
N VAL A 192 -10.05 -22.54 -7.66
CA VAL A 192 -8.69 -22.61 -7.12
C VAL A 192 -8.73 -22.98 -5.65
N ARG A 193 -8.09 -24.09 -5.28
CA ARG A 193 -8.01 -24.53 -3.88
C ARG A 193 -7.19 -23.53 -3.05
N HIS A 194 -7.71 -23.16 -1.89
CA HIS A 194 -7.00 -22.35 -0.90
C HIS A 194 -7.22 -22.87 0.52
N SER A 195 -6.36 -22.45 1.46
CA SER A 195 -6.56 -22.73 2.87
C SER A 195 -7.83 -22.01 3.37
N PRO A 196 -8.73 -22.69 4.10
CA PRO A 196 -9.91 -22.03 4.66
C PRO A 196 -9.56 -20.98 5.72
N VAL A 197 -8.42 -21.14 6.40
CA VAL A 197 -7.92 -20.20 7.40
C VAL A 197 -6.90 -19.28 6.76
N ALA A 198 -7.22 -17.99 6.68
CA ALA A 198 -6.27 -16.97 6.28
C ALA A 198 -5.45 -16.48 7.48
N ARG A 199 -4.24 -15.99 7.22
CA ARG A 199 -3.38 -15.41 8.26
C ARG A 199 -3.23 -13.91 8.04
N LEU A 200 -3.37 -13.12 9.12
CA LEU A 200 -3.22 -11.68 9.08
C LEU A 200 -2.20 -11.21 10.13
N TRP A 201 -1.17 -10.52 9.66
CA TRP A 201 -0.09 -10.01 10.47
C TRP A 201 -0.33 -8.53 10.83
N CYS A 202 -0.24 -8.20 12.13
CA CYS A 202 -0.39 -6.86 12.67
C CYS A 202 0.65 -6.65 13.78
N ASP A 203 1.30 -5.48 13.82
CA ASP A 203 2.30 -5.15 14.84
C ASP A 203 1.69 -4.38 16.03
N ASN A 204 0.40 -4.08 16.00
CA ASN A 204 -0.30 -3.45 17.11
C ASN A 204 -0.92 -4.50 18.06
N VAL A 205 -0.31 -4.63 19.24
CA VAL A 205 -0.77 -5.58 20.28
C VAL A 205 -2.20 -5.25 20.73
N GLY A 206 -2.57 -3.96 20.83
CA GLY A 206 -3.91 -3.53 21.20
C GLY A 206 -4.97 -3.96 20.18
N ALA A 207 -4.71 -3.80 18.88
CA ALA A 207 -5.61 -4.24 17.81
C ALA A 207 -5.78 -5.77 17.82
N ARG A 208 -4.71 -6.51 18.05
CA ARG A 208 -4.77 -7.98 18.20
C ARG A 208 -5.58 -8.40 19.42
N TYR A 209 -5.41 -7.75 20.58
CA TYR A 209 -6.20 -8.05 21.78
C TYR A 209 -7.68 -7.78 21.54
N LEU A 210 -8.05 -6.68 20.89
CA LEU A 210 -9.44 -6.37 20.54
C LEU A 210 -10.05 -7.45 19.65
N SER A 211 -9.31 -8.01 18.72
CA SER A 211 -9.82 -9.05 17.81
C SER A 211 -10.10 -10.39 18.50
N ALA A 212 -9.40 -10.70 19.61
CA ALA A 212 -9.53 -11.94 20.36
C ALA A 212 -10.46 -11.82 21.58
N ASN A 213 -10.70 -10.62 22.11
CA ASN A 213 -11.43 -10.41 23.37
C ASN A 213 -12.94 -10.33 23.16
N HIS A 214 -13.70 -10.98 24.07
CA HIS A 214 -15.16 -11.04 24.01
C HIS A 214 -15.86 -9.82 24.64
N VAL A 215 -15.13 -9.01 25.40
CA VAL A 215 -15.68 -7.84 26.11
C VAL A 215 -15.52 -6.60 25.26
N PHE A 216 -16.66 -6.06 24.79
CA PHE A 216 -16.71 -4.78 24.11
C PHE A 216 -16.61 -3.65 25.15
N HIS A 217 -15.58 -2.84 25.09
CA HIS A 217 -15.43 -1.69 25.95
C HIS A 217 -16.17 -0.48 25.37
N ALA A 218 -16.89 0.27 26.21
CA ALA A 218 -17.63 1.49 25.81
C ALA A 218 -16.77 2.54 25.05
N ARG A 219 -15.45 2.48 25.21
CA ARG A 219 -14.49 3.35 24.50
C ARG A 219 -14.30 3.02 23.02
N THR A 220 -14.77 1.86 22.52
CA THR A 220 -14.59 1.39 21.13
C THR A 220 -15.87 1.45 20.30
N LYS A 221 -16.94 2.08 20.82
CA LYS A 221 -18.26 2.15 20.17
C LYS A 221 -18.24 2.67 18.73
N HIS A 222 -17.28 3.53 18.38
CA HIS A 222 -17.14 4.11 17.04
C HIS A 222 -16.47 3.19 16.00
N ILE A 223 -15.92 2.04 16.41
CA ILE A 223 -15.41 0.97 15.52
C ILE A 223 -16.22 -0.33 15.71
N GLU A 224 -17.44 -0.23 16.22
CA GLU A 224 -18.28 -1.38 16.58
C GLU A 224 -18.49 -2.34 15.40
N ILE A 225 -18.76 -1.81 14.22
CA ILE A 225 -18.96 -2.62 13.00
C ILE A 225 -17.68 -3.37 12.64
N ASP A 226 -16.55 -2.68 12.58
CA ASP A 226 -15.27 -3.28 12.29
C ASP A 226 -14.89 -4.33 13.34
N PHE A 227 -15.18 -4.04 14.61
CA PHE A 227 -14.92 -4.93 15.74
C PHE A 227 -15.69 -6.24 15.60
N HIS A 228 -16.99 -6.18 15.39
CA HIS A 228 -17.82 -7.38 15.25
C HIS A 228 -17.47 -8.16 14.00
N PHE A 229 -17.20 -7.48 12.89
CA PHE A 229 -16.84 -8.09 11.62
C PHE A 229 -15.56 -8.94 11.72
N VAL A 230 -14.48 -8.37 12.25
CA VAL A 230 -13.20 -9.11 12.37
C VAL A 230 -13.30 -10.24 13.38
N ARG A 231 -13.88 -9.94 14.55
CA ARG A 231 -14.03 -10.92 15.64
C ARG A 231 -14.85 -12.14 15.22
N GLU A 232 -15.93 -11.94 14.47
CA GLU A 232 -16.73 -13.05 13.95
C GLU A 232 -15.87 -14.00 13.11
N ARG A 233 -14.98 -13.50 12.26
CA ARG A 233 -14.09 -14.31 11.44
C ARG A 233 -13.06 -15.07 12.26
N VAL A 234 -12.53 -14.44 13.30
CA VAL A 234 -11.61 -15.09 14.25
C VAL A 234 -12.34 -16.20 15.04
N ALA A 235 -13.56 -15.91 15.54
CA ALA A 235 -14.37 -16.90 16.27
C ALA A 235 -14.76 -18.12 15.42
N GLN A 236 -15.05 -17.90 14.14
CA GLN A 236 -15.34 -18.96 13.15
C GLN A 236 -14.08 -19.72 12.72
N LYS A 237 -12.89 -19.36 13.20
CA LYS A 237 -11.58 -19.91 12.81
C LYS A 237 -11.30 -19.79 11.30
N LEU A 238 -11.80 -18.76 10.67
CA LEU A 238 -11.54 -18.42 9.27
C LEU A 238 -10.38 -17.43 9.13
N LEU A 239 -10.03 -16.71 10.22
CA LEU A 239 -8.95 -15.75 10.28
C LEU A 239 -8.07 -16.00 11.51
N ASP A 240 -6.75 -16.08 11.31
CA ASP A 240 -5.72 -16.21 12.35
C ASP A 240 -4.89 -14.91 12.39
N ILE A 241 -5.14 -14.06 13.40
CA ILE A 241 -4.42 -12.78 13.56
C ILE A 241 -3.20 -13.00 14.43
N ARG A 242 -2.03 -12.69 13.87
CA ARG A 242 -0.74 -12.85 14.52
C ARG A 242 0.00 -11.54 14.69
N TYR A 243 0.75 -11.46 15.76
CA TYR A 243 1.69 -10.37 15.98
C TYR A 243 2.92 -10.54 15.09
N ILE A 244 3.39 -9.43 14.53
CA ILE A 244 4.68 -9.31 13.86
C ILE A 244 5.46 -8.14 14.47
N HIS A 245 6.79 -8.25 14.50
CA HIS A 245 7.61 -7.13 14.96
C HIS A 245 7.57 -5.99 13.93
N THR A 246 7.62 -4.74 14.40
CA THR A 246 7.54 -3.55 13.53
C THR A 246 8.64 -3.52 12.44
N ASP A 247 9.82 -4.06 12.72
CA ASP A 247 10.88 -4.13 11.71
C ASP A 247 10.58 -5.09 10.56
N ASP A 248 9.71 -6.09 10.79
CA ASP A 248 9.27 -7.07 9.80
C ASP A 248 7.91 -6.71 9.18
N GLN A 249 7.29 -5.58 9.59
CA GLN A 249 6.00 -5.15 9.10
C GLN A 249 6.06 -4.67 7.64
N LEU A 250 5.66 -5.57 6.74
CA LEU A 250 5.69 -5.27 5.31
C LEU A 250 4.72 -4.14 4.91
N ALA A 251 3.58 -4.00 5.61
CA ALA A 251 2.59 -2.98 5.30
C ALA A 251 3.07 -1.55 5.60
N ASP A 252 4.17 -1.35 6.34
CA ASP A 252 4.83 -0.06 6.55
C ASP A 252 5.09 0.71 5.25
N GLY A 253 5.49 0.00 4.19
CA GLY A 253 5.76 0.61 2.88
C GLY A 253 4.51 1.14 2.17
N PHE A 254 3.32 0.81 2.64
CA PHE A 254 2.04 1.33 2.15
C PHE A 254 1.44 2.43 3.01
N THR A 255 2.06 2.76 4.16
CA THR A 255 1.52 3.76 5.11
C THR A 255 2.47 4.92 5.37
N LYS A 256 3.78 4.72 5.22
CA LYS A 256 4.81 5.73 5.51
C LYS A 256 5.97 5.71 4.52
N PRO A 257 6.71 6.84 4.35
CA PRO A 257 7.91 6.87 3.53
C PRO A 257 9.03 6.04 4.19
N LEU A 258 9.72 5.24 3.37
CA LEU A 258 10.80 4.37 3.83
C LEU A 258 12.18 4.99 3.56
N THR A 259 13.17 4.65 4.41
CA THR A 259 14.59 4.89 4.12
C THR A 259 15.05 4.07 2.90
N ALA A 260 16.19 4.42 2.30
CA ALA A 260 16.71 3.71 1.14
C ALA A 260 16.92 2.20 1.42
N LEU A 261 17.44 1.86 2.61
CA LEU A 261 17.64 0.47 3.02
C LEU A 261 16.29 -0.28 3.14
N LYS A 262 15.36 0.23 3.94
CA LYS A 262 14.02 -0.37 4.10
C LYS A 262 13.25 -0.42 2.77
N SER A 263 13.45 0.53 1.88
CA SER A 263 12.84 0.52 0.53
C SER A 263 13.38 -0.61 -0.34
N LYS A 264 14.67 -0.97 -0.21
CA LYS A 264 15.26 -2.13 -0.89
C LYS A 264 14.66 -3.44 -0.38
N ASP A 265 14.57 -3.61 0.94
CA ASP A 265 13.97 -4.79 1.57
C ASP A 265 12.48 -4.91 1.23
N PHE A 266 11.78 -3.79 1.21
CA PHE A 266 10.37 -3.73 0.81
C PHE A 266 10.17 -4.26 -0.62
N ARG A 267 10.95 -3.76 -1.60
CA ARG A 267 10.88 -4.26 -2.98
C ARG A 267 11.15 -5.77 -3.07
N PHE A 268 12.16 -6.25 -2.36
CA PHE A 268 12.48 -7.67 -2.33
C PHE A 268 11.32 -8.52 -1.80
N ASN A 269 10.71 -8.11 -0.68
CA ASN A 269 9.59 -8.81 -0.06
C ASN A 269 8.30 -8.74 -0.90
N LEU A 270 8.14 -7.71 -1.73
CA LEU A 270 7.04 -7.60 -2.71
C LEU A 270 7.26 -8.45 -3.98
N ASN A 271 8.36 -9.19 -4.09
CA ASN A 271 8.76 -9.93 -5.30
C ASN A 271 9.01 -9.03 -6.53
N LEU A 272 9.50 -7.82 -6.33
CA LEU A 272 9.97 -7.00 -7.45
C LEU A 272 11.37 -7.45 -7.85
N VAL A 273 11.52 -7.84 -9.11
CA VAL A 273 12.75 -8.40 -9.68
C VAL A 273 13.06 -7.74 -11.02
N ASP A 274 14.28 -7.93 -11.51
CA ASP A 274 14.65 -7.53 -12.86
C ASP A 274 13.83 -8.31 -13.90
N ALA A 275 13.20 -7.59 -14.85
CA ALA A 275 12.24 -8.11 -15.82
C ALA A 275 12.87 -8.43 -17.18
#